data_f43a7ee646f7279ba2c50bbac3ab8fd3
#
_entry.id   f43a7ee646f7279ba2c50bbac3ab8fd3
#
_cell.length_a   1.000
_cell.length_b   1.000
_cell.length_c   1.000
_cell.angle_alpha   90.00
_cell.angle_beta   90.00
_cell.angle_gamma   90.00
#
_symmetry.space_group_name_H-M   'P 1'
#
loop_
_entity.id
_entity.type
_entity.pdbx_description
1 polymer ?
#
loop_
_entity_poly.entity_id
_entity_poly.type
_entity_poly.pdbx_seq_one_letter_code
_entity_poly.pdbx_strand_id
1 'polypeptide(L)'
;MDYQQENNVWVIGHKNPDTDSICAAICYANLKNRLQDGFHYIPKRAGSINEETKYVLQHFGVEPPEYAEDAGAQVKDIAFRRTAGVSGHISLKKAWELMKTENVMTPAVTSASDKLEGLIITGDIAESYMDVYDNHILSRARTQYKNIVETLNGTLLAGNEHAYFLRGKVVVATGSRDVIEECIESDDLVIVGDRDETHICALEENASCMVVTGGTQVSAQVLERQI
;
A
#
# COMPACT_ATOMS: atom_id res chain seq x y z
N MET A 1 -13.32 -9.29 -13.20
CA MET A 1 -14.54 -8.75 -13.85
C MET A 1 -14.06 -7.76 -14.90
N ASP A 2 -14.09 -8.20 -16.17
CA ASP A 2 -13.82 -7.29 -17.28
C ASP A 2 -15.02 -6.33 -17.38
N TYR A 3 -14.83 -5.12 -16.93
CA TYR A 3 -15.70 -4.02 -17.32
C TYR A 3 -15.42 -3.78 -18.81
N GLN A 4 -16.26 -4.35 -19.67
CA GLN A 4 -16.36 -3.86 -21.05
C GLN A 4 -16.69 -2.36 -20.91
N GLN A 5 -15.75 -1.53 -21.22
CA GLN A 5 -15.95 -0.10 -21.37
C GLN A 5 -16.94 0.03 -22.54
N GLU A 6 -18.21 0.24 -22.24
CA GLU A 6 -19.17 0.65 -23.27
C GLU A 6 -18.64 1.95 -23.87
N ASN A 7 -18.21 1.88 -25.13
CA ASN A 7 -17.70 3.05 -25.88
C ASN A 7 -18.85 4.00 -26.23
N ASN A 8 -19.66 4.37 -25.25
CA ASN A 8 -20.80 5.27 -25.43
C ASN A 8 -20.34 6.72 -25.41
N VAL A 9 -20.67 7.46 -26.46
CA VAL A 9 -20.39 8.90 -26.61
C VAL A 9 -21.72 9.66 -26.62
N TRP A 10 -21.91 10.55 -25.67
CA TRP A 10 -23.06 11.43 -25.66
C TRP A 10 -22.85 12.61 -26.59
N VAL A 11 -23.83 12.82 -27.48
CA VAL A 11 -23.88 13.96 -28.39
C VAL A 11 -24.88 14.95 -27.82
N ILE A 12 -24.38 16.08 -27.30
CA ILE A 12 -25.19 17.08 -26.59
C ILE A 12 -25.00 18.44 -27.24
N GLY A 13 -26.10 19.17 -27.44
CA GLY A 13 -26.06 20.56 -27.85
C GLY A 13 -25.88 21.53 -26.66
N HIS A 14 -26.27 22.77 -26.80
CA HIS A 14 -26.13 23.78 -25.74
C HIS A 14 -27.16 23.60 -24.60
N LYS A 15 -26.93 24.30 -23.46
CA LYS A 15 -27.68 24.14 -22.21
C LYS A 15 -29.19 24.46 -22.35
N ASN A 16 -29.54 25.43 -23.16
CA ASN A 16 -30.92 25.81 -23.43
C ASN A 16 -31.28 25.40 -24.86
N PRO A 17 -31.58 24.11 -25.11
CA PRO A 17 -31.63 23.57 -26.45
C PRO A 17 -32.83 24.12 -27.21
N ASP A 18 -32.59 24.66 -28.39
CA ASP A 18 -33.56 24.97 -29.42
C ASP A 18 -33.70 23.83 -30.43
N THR A 19 -34.54 24.01 -31.44
CA THR A 19 -34.82 23.00 -32.46
C THR A 19 -33.54 22.57 -33.20
N ASP A 20 -32.71 23.54 -33.53
CA ASP A 20 -31.41 23.29 -34.22
C ASP A 20 -30.49 22.39 -33.35
N SER A 21 -30.32 22.78 -32.09
CA SER A 21 -29.49 22.03 -31.14
C SER A 21 -29.91 20.56 -30.99
N ILE A 22 -31.21 20.32 -30.84
CA ILE A 22 -31.76 18.96 -30.68
C ILE A 22 -31.64 18.16 -31.99
N CYS A 23 -32.04 18.74 -33.11
CA CYS A 23 -31.98 18.06 -34.40
C CYS A 23 -30.53 17.77 -34.80
N ALA A 24 -29.59 18.70 -34.57
CA ALA A 24 -28.19 18.47 -34.84
C ALA A 24 -27.62 17.31 -34.00
N ALA A 25 -27.94 17.22 -32.71
CA ALA A 25 -27.49 16.11 -31.85
C ALA A 25 -28.01 14.76 -32.38
N ILE A 26 -29.29 14.66 -32.72
CA ILE A 26 -29.89 13.45 -33.27
C ILE A 26 -29.24 13.05 -34.60
N CYS A 27 -29.13 14.00 -35.55
CA CYS A 27 -28.58 13.74 -36.86
C CYS A 27 -27.12 13.33 -36.79
N TYR A 28 -26.30 14.01 -35.96
CA TYR A 28 -24.90 13.70 -35.81
C TYR A 28 -24.68 12.31 -35.17
N ALA A 29 -25.41 11.99 -34.11
CA ALA A 29 -25.35 10.67 -33.50
C ALA A 29 -25.72 9.56 -34.51
N ASN A 30 -26.79 9.76 -35.29
CA ASN A 30 -27.20 8.81 -36.34
C ASN A 30 -26.12 8.65 -37.42
N LEU A 31 -25.56 9.73 -37.91
CA LEU A 31 -24.48 9.70 -38.90
C LEU A 31 -23.26 8.94 -38.39
N LYS A 32 -22.81 9.24 -37.17
CA LYS A 32 -21.64 8.59 -36.55
C LYS A 32 -21.87 7.10 -36.34
N ASN A 33 -23.04 6.69 -35.88
CA ASN A 33 -23.38 5.29 -35.70
C ASN A 33 -23.39 4.51 -37.03
N ARG A 34 -23.73 5.17 -38.13
CA ARG A 34 -23.65 4.55 -39.48
C ARG A 34 -22.22 4.39 -39.97
N LEU A 35 -21.28 5.22 -39.53
CA LEU A 35 -19.86 5.14 -39.90
C LEU A 35 -19.11 4.01 -39.16
N GLN A 36 -19.67 3.46 -38.09
CA GLN A 36 -19.14 2.31 -37.33
C GLN A 36 -17.68 2.46 -36.92
N ASP A 37 -17.34 3.61 -36.34
CA ASP A 37 -15.97 3.92 -35.90
C ASP A 37 -15.56 3.28 -34.56
N GLY A 38 -16.35 2.32 -34.06
CA GLY A 38 -16.09 1.59 -32.81
C GLY A 38 -16.69 2.24 -31.57
N PHE A 39 -17.41 3.35 -31.74
CA PHE A 39 -18.15 4.01 -30.66
C PHE A 39 -19.67 3.93 -30.90
N HIS A 40 -20.45 3.99 -29.82
CA HIS A 40 -21.90 4.11 -29.89
C HIS A 40 -22.31 5.52 -29.47
N TYR A 41 -22.88 6.27 -30.40
CA TYR A 41 -23.25 7.68 -30.22
C TYR A 41 -24.72 7.78 -29.81
N ILE A 42 -24.97 8.41 -28.66
CA ILE A 42 -26.30 8.55 -28.05
C ILE A 42 -26.65 10.04 -28.01
N PRO A 43 -27.72 10.50 -28.70
CA PRO A 43 -28.14 11.89 -28.59
C PRO A 43 -28.71 12.14 -27.17
N LYS A 44 -28.30 13.24 -26.56
CA LYS A 44 -28.80 13.69 -25.26
C LYS A 44 -29.16 15.16 -25.33
N ARG A 45 -29.94 15.66 -24.36
CA ARG A 45 -30.24 17.08 -24.20
C ARG A 45 -29.82 17.60 -22.85
N ALA A 46 -29.37 18.84 -22.78
CA ALA A 46 -28.92 19.48 -21.54
C ALA A 46 -30.00 20.40 -20.91
N GLY A 47 -31.20 20.48 -21.51
CA GLY A 47 -32.29 21.31 -21.04
C GLY A 47 -33.66 20.83 -21.50
N SER A 48 -34.69 21.58 -21.13
CA SER A 48 -36.07 21.33 -21.57
C SER A 48 -36.26 21.70 -23.03
N ILE A 49 -37.00 20.90 -23.77
CA ILE A 49 -37.36 21.18 -25.16
C ILE A 49 -38.54 22.14 -25.22
N ASN A 50 -38.49 23.08 -26.17
CA ASN A 50 -39.60 24.06 -26.42
C ASN A 50 -40.69 23.43 -27.28
N GLU A 51 -41.82 24.16 -27.44
CA GLU A 51 -43.00 23.67 -28.17
C GLU A 51 -42.72 23.50 -29.68
N GLU A 52 -41.90 24.35 -30.26
CA GLU A 52 -41.46 24.24 -31.67
C GLU A 52 -40.69 22.92 -31.88
N THR A 53 -39.71 22.61 -31.01
CA THR A 53 -38.93 21.38 -31.08
C THR A 53 -39.86 20.15 -30.89
N LYS A 54 -40.82 20.20 -29.97
CA LYS A 54 -41.81 19.11 -29.80
C LYS A 54 -42.61 18.88 -31.06
N TYR A 55 -43.11 19.94 -31.67
CA TYR A 55 -43.85 19.85 -32.92
C TYR A 55 -43.03 19.23 -34.04
N VAL A 56 -41.76 19.66 -34.23
CA VAL A 56 -40.88 19.12 -35.25
C VAL A 56 -40.63 17.64 -35.01
N LEU A 57 -40.28 17.23 -33.80
CA LEU A 57 -40.00 15.84 -33.47
C LEU A 57 -41.24 14.95 -33.71
N GLN A 58 -42.41 15.39 -33.29
CA GLN A 58 -43.69 14.70 -33.53
C GLN A 58 -44.00 14.57 -35.03
N HIS A 59 -43.80 15.64 -35.79
CA HIS A 59 -44.05 15.65 -37.24
C HIS A 59 -43.20 14.60 -37.99
N PHE A 60 -41.97 14.41 -37.55
CA PHE A 60 -41.06 13.42 -38.15
C PHE A 60 -41.05 12.07 -37.46
N GLY A 61 -41.91 11.87 -36.41
CA GLY A 61 -41.97 10.60 -35.69
C GLY A 61 -40.69 10.24 -34.95
N VAL A 62 -39.92 11.23 -34.48
CA VAL A 62 -38.67 11.05 -33.76
C VAL A 62 -38.87 11.28 -32.27
N GLU A 63 -38.42 10.33 -31.46
CA GLU A 63 -38.49 10.47 -29.99
C GLU A 63 -37.47 11.53 -29.51
N PRO A 64 -37.87 12.35 -28.50
CA PRO A 64 -36.96 13.33 -27.88
C PRO A 64 -35.74 12.66 -27.25
N PRO A 65 -34.54 13.23 -27.40
CA PRO A 65 -33.36 12.74 -26.67
C PRO A 65 -33.57 12.77 -25.15
N GLU A 66 -33.04 11.77 -24.46
CA GLU A 66 -33.07 11.75 -23.01
C GLU A 66 -32.28 12.90 -22.40
N TYR A 67 -32.67 13.31 -21.22
CA TYR A 67 -31.96 14.34 -20.46
C TYR A 67 -30.61 13.81 -19.96
N ALA A 68 -29.53 14.59 -20.11
CA ALA A 68 -28.24 14.30 -19.53
C ALA A 68 -28.23 14.78 -18.07
N GLU A 69 -28.50 13.88 -17.13
CA GLU A 69 -28.64 14.23 -15.71
C GLU A 69 -27.31 14.68 -15.10
N ASP A 70 -26.22 14.01 -15.45
CA ASP A 70 -24.87 14.33 -14.96
C ASP A 70 -23.82 14.06 -16.05
N ALA A 71 -23.15 15.11 -16.48
CA ALA A 71 -21.99 15.06 -17.38
C ALA A 71 -20.66 15.31 -16.63
N GLY A 72 -20.67 15.30 -15.30
CA GLY A 72 -19.47 15.46 -14.48
C GLY A 72 -18.52 14.26 -14.59
N ALA A 73 -17.25 14.49 -14.29
CA ALA A 73 -16.25 13.45 -14.25
C ALA A 73 -16.61 12.37 -13.21
N GLN A 74 -16.62 11.13 -13.62
CA GLN A 74 -16.88 9.97 -12.75
C GLN A 74 -15.58 9.29 -12.35
N VAL A 75 -15.61 8.51 -11.28
CA VAL A 75 -14.44 7.75 -10.83
C VAL A 75 -13.88 6.83 -11.93
N LYS A 76 -14.75 6.29 -12.79
CA LYS A 76 -14.35 5.47 -13.95
C LYS A 76 -13.53 6.22 -15.01
N ASP A 77 -13.67 7.56 -15.06
CA ASP A 77 -12.99 8.42 -16.05
C ASP A 77 -11.58 8.81 -15.59
N ILE A 78 -11.24 8.49 -14.33
CA ILE A 78 -9.93 8.80 -13.75
C ILE A 78 -8.99 7.62 -14.02
N ALA A 79 -7.87 7.91 -14.68
CA ALA A 79 -6.78 6.95 -14.79
C ALA A 79 -6.14 6.78 -13.42
N PHE A 80 -6.38 5.64 -12.77
CA PHE A 80 -5.73 5.29 -11.51
C PHE A 80 -4.79 4.10 -11.68
N ARG A 81 -3.69 4.13 -10.95
CA ARG A 81 -2.71 3.05 -10.97
C ARG A 81 -3.12 1.97 -9.96
N ARG A 82 -3.19 0.73 -10.40
CA ARG A 82 -3.40 -0.40 -9.50
C ARG A 82 -2.05 -0.83 -8.95
N THR A 83 -1.89 -0.79 -7.64
CA THR A 83 -0.71 -1.27 -6.92
C THR A 83 -1.11 -2.43 -6.04
N ALA A 84 -0.24 -3.44 -5.94
CA ALA A 84 -0.44 -4.52 -5.00
C ALA A 84 -0.37 -4.02 -3.56
N GLY A 85 -1.19 -4.55 -2.68
CA GLY A 85 -1.08 -4.31 -1.26
C GLY A 85 0.14 -5.01 -0.66
N VAL A 86 0.63 -4.52 0.46
CA VAL A 86 1.70 -5.14 1.25
C VAL A 86 1.15 -5.78 2.50
N SER A 87 1.79 -6.84 2.98
CA SER A 87 1.42 -7.48 4.25
C SER A 87 1.71 -6.56 5.43
N GLY A 88 0.85 -6.56 6.46
CA GLY A 88 1.08 -5.86 7.72
C GLY A 88 2.31 -6.34 8.50
N HIS A 89 2.91 -7.47 8.11
CA HIS A 89 4.15 -8.00 8.68
C HIS A 89 5.41 -7.56 7.94
N ILE A 90 5.31 -6.67 6.95
CA ILE A 90 6.47 -6.15 6.22
C ILE A 90 7.31 -5.25 7.13
N SER A 91 8.65 -5.29 7.00
CA SER A 91 9.50 -4.32 7.69
C SER A 91 9.39 -2.93 7.08
N LEU A 92 9.57 -1.87 7.88
CA LEU A 92 9.57 -0.48 7.37
C LEU A 92 10.64 -0.25 6.32
N LYS A 93 11.82 -0.89 6.45
CA LYS A 93 12.88 -0.86 5.44
C LYS A 93 12.38 -1.39 4.10
N LYS A 94 11.73 -2.56 4.12
CA LYS A 94 11.18 -3.19 2.90
C LYS A 94 10.03 -2.39 2.30
N ALA A 95 9.16 -1.82 3.15
CA ALA A 95 8.10 -0.92 2.71
C ALA A 95 8.68 0.33 2.00
N TRP A 96 9.72 0.94 2.57
CA TRP A 96 10.42 2.08 1.98
C TRP A 96 11.09 1.75 0.63
N GLU A 97 11.76 0.60 0.53
CA GLU A 97 12.33 0.12 -0.74
C GLU A 97 11.26 -0.03 -1.82
N LEU A 98 10.10 -0.61 -1.45
CA LEU A 98 8.97 -0.81 -2.34
C LEU A 98 8.36 0.52 -2.78
N MET A 99 8.19 1.47 -1.86
CA MET A 99 7.72 2.83 -2.18
C MET A 99 8.60 3.50 -3.24
N LYS A 100 9.92 3.34 -3.13
CA LYS A 100 10.87 3.90 -4.11
C LYS A 100 10.83 3.17 -5.45
N THR A 101 10.83 1.83 -5.44
CA THR A 101 10.91 1.00 -6.66
C THR A 101 9.63 1.12 -7.48
N GLU A 102 8.48 1.09 -6.81
CA GLU A 102 7.17 1.18 -7.44
C GLU A 102 6.71 2.64 -7.63
N ASN A 103 7.49 3.61 -7.15
CA ASN A 103 7.11 5.03 -7.12
C ASN A 103 5.72 5.25 -6.53
N VAL A 104 5.45 4.65 -5.36
CA VAL A 104 4.19 4.73 -4.61
C VAL A 104 4.45 5.45 -3.30
N MET A 105 3.76 6.57 -3.05
CA MET A 105 3.95 7.37 -1.83
C MET A 105 3.21 6.80 -0.62
N THR A 106 2.18 5.99 -0.85
CA THR A 106 1.30 5.48 0.21
C THR A 106 0.87 4.06 -0.16
N PRO A 107 1.68 3.04 0.15
CA PRO A 107 1.28 1.65 -0.08
C PRO A 107 0.14 1.25 0.86
N ALA A 108 -0.82 0.49 0.32
CA ALA A 108 -1.89 -0.09 1.08
C ALA A 108 -1.40 -1.33 1.85
N VAL A 109 -1.79 -1.46 3.12
CA VAL A 109 -1.59 -2.68 3.90
C VAL A 109 -2.84 -3.53 3.74
N THR A 110 -2.64 -4.78 3.31
CA THR A 110 -3.75 -5.71 3.08
C THR A 110 -3.56 -7.02 3.81
N SER A 111 -4.68 -7.65 4.17
CA SER A 111 -4.72 -9.01 4.69
C SER A 111 -4.39 -10.05 3.61
N ALA A 112 -4.22 -11.31 4.00
CA ALA A 112 -4.05 -12.44 3.08
C ALA A 112 -5.25 -12.63 2.11
N SER A 113 -6.43 -12.10 2.45
CA SER A 113 -7.63 -12.07 1.61
C SER A 113 -7.78 -10.78 0.79
N ASP A 114 -6.72 -10.01 0.64
CA ASP A 114 -6.66 -8.73 -0.10
C ASP A 114 -7.63 -7.64 0.42
N LYS A 115 -7.97 -7.72 1.72
CA LYS A 115 -8.79 -6.71 2.38
C LYS A 115 -7.90 -5.60 2.94
N LEU A 116 -8.26 -4.34 2.69
CA LEU A 116 -7.55 -3.18 3.21
C LEU A 116 -7.58 -3.16 4.75
N GLU A 117 -6.41 -3.09 5.37
CA GLU A 117 -6.21 -3.00 6.82
C GLU A 117 -5.63 -1.65 7.24
N GLY A 118 -4.86 -0.99 6.35
CA GLY A 118 -4.27 0.30 6.63
C GLY A 118 -3.49 0.87 5.46
N LEU A 119 -2.79 1.95 5.73
CA LEU A 119 -1.89 2.64 4.79
C LEU A 119 -0.58 2.92 5.49
N ILE A 120 0.53 2.89 4.77
CA ILE A 120 1.83 3.35 5.26
C ILE A 120 2.12 4.69 4.59
N ILE A 121 2.35 5.75 5.37
CA ILE A 121 2.75 7.04 4.85
C ILE A 121 4.20 7.36 5.22
N THR A 122 4.83 8.26 4.48
CA THR A 122 6.21 8.70 4.76
C THR A 122 6.36 9.27 6.17
N GLY A 123 5.29 9.87 6.72
CA GLY A 123 5.23 10.36 8.10
C GLY A 123 5.44 9.26 9.13
N ASP A 124 4.78 8.10 8.98
CA ASP A 124 4.92 6.96 9.91
C ASP A 124 6.37 6.46 9.95
N ILE A 125 7.02 6.43 8.77
CA ILE A 125 8.42 6.03 8.65
C ILE A 125 9.32 7.05 9.34
N ALA A 126 9.09 8.34 9.12
CA ALA A 126 9.87 9.41 9.73
C ALA A 126 9.71 9.42 11.27
N GLU A 127 8.48 9.26 11.77
CA GLU A 127 8.19 9.18 13.20
C GLU A 127 8.94 8.02 13.85
N SER A 128 8.91 6.83 13.24
CA SER A 128 9.62 5.65 13.75
C SER A 128 11.14 5.85 13.82
N TYR A 129 11.72 6.71 12.97
CA TYR A 129 13.15 7.07 13.02
C TYR A 129 13.46 8.16 14.07
N MET A 130 12.49 9.00 14.40
CA MET A 130 12.67 10.04 15.43
C MET A 130 12.49 9.49 16.83
N ASP A 131 11.72 8.40 16.99
CA ASP A 131 11.50 7.71 18.26
C ASP A 131 12.62 6.73 18.64
N VAL A 132 13.84 6.96 18.16
CA VAL A 132 15.03 6.10 18.37
C VAL A 132 15.39 5.87 19.85
N TYR A 133 14.85 6.65 20.76
CA TYR A 133 15.09 6.49 22.20
C TYR A 133 14.23 5.42 22.90
N ASP A 134 13.25 4.84 22.19
CA ASP A 134 12.44 3.78 22.74
C ASP A 134 13.01 2.40 22.40
N ASN A 135 13.80 1.86 23.33
CA ASN A 135 14.42 0.56 23.21
C ASN A 135 13.43 -0.63 23.30
N HIS A 136 12.15 -0.38 23.60
CA HIS A 136 11.08 -1.38 23.61
C HIS A 136 10.25 -1.38 22.32
N ILE A 137 10.54 -0.55 21.33
CA ILE A 137 9.72 -0.40 20.11
C ILE A 137 9.54 -1.74 19.38
N LEU A 138 10.59 -2.57 19.30
CA LEU A 138 10.54 -3.86 18.59
C LEU A 138 9.62 -4.87 19.28
N SER A 139 9.63 -4.95 20.62
CA SER A 139 8.77 -5.88 21.37
C SER A 139 7.31 -5.41 21.37
N ARG A 140 7.05 -4.10 21.49
CA ARG A 140 5.71 -3.53 21.39
C ARG A 140 5.11 -3.73 19.99
N ALA A 141 5.91 -3.62 18.93
CA ALA A 141 5.51 -3.88 17.57
C ALA A 141 5.36 -5.38 17.26
N ARG A 142 5.71 -6.28 18.21
CA ARG A 142 5.75 -7.73 17.98
C ARG A 142 6.54 -8.09 16.73
N THR A 143 7.76 -7.59 16.66
CA THR A 143 8.61 -7.73 15.47
C THR A 143 9.00 -9.18 15.24
N GLN A 144 8.79 -9.68 14.03
CA GLN A 144 9.24 -11.01 13.64
C GLN A 144 10.76 -11.02 13.47
N TYR A 145 11.46 -12.05 13.94
CA TYR A 145 12.93 -12.12 13.83
C TYR A 145 13.42 -12.06 12.39
N LYS A 146 12.67 -12.60 11.44
CA LYS A 146 12.94 -12.47 10.02
C LYS A 146 13.11 -11.01 9.59
N ASN A 147 12.27 -10.09 10.06
CA ASN A 147 12.37 -8.67 9.74
C ASN A 147 13.65 -8.05 10.30
N ILE A 148 14.12 -8.51 11.47
CA ILE A 148 15.40 -8.08 12.06
C ILE A 148 16.55 -8.56 11.18
N VAL A 149 16.55 -9.84 10.78
CA VAL A 149 17.57 -10.43 9.89
C VAL A 149 17.63 -9.68 8.56
N GLU A 150 16.47 -9.46 7.92
CA GLU A 150 16.41 -8.72 6.63
C GLU A 150 16.87 -7.27 6.79
N THR A 151 16.47 -6.58 7.86
CA THR A 151 16.81 -5.17 8.08
C THR A 151 18.30 -4.97 8.28
N LEU A 152 18.95 -5.88 9.01
CA LEU A 152 20.37 -5.83 9.28
C LEU A 152 21.22 -6.45 8.17
N ASN A 153 20.61 -7.04 7.12
CA ASN A 153 21.29 -7.89 6.13
C ASN A 153 22.11 -9.01 6.80
N GLY A 154 21.55 -9.57 7.88
CA GLY A 154 22.20 -10.57 8.69
C GLY A 154 22.00 -11.99 8.16
N THR A 155 22.61 -12.94 8.86
CA THR A 155 22.43 -14.38 8.64
C THR A 155 21.95 -15.01 9.94
N LEU A 156 20.89 -15.79 9.89
CA LEU A 156 20.43 -16.55 11.05
C LEU A 156 21.40 -17.72 11.31
N LEU A 157 21.97 -17.78 12.50
CA LEU A 157 22.89 -18.85 12.91
C LEU A 157 22.17 -19.97 13.67
N ALA A 158 21.18 -19.61 14.49
CA ALA A 158 20.37 -20.53 15.26
C ALA A 158 18.99 -19.94 15.55
N GLY A 159 18.00 -20.78 15.85
CA GLY A 159 16.65 -20.36 16.25
C GLY A 159 15.63 -20.38 15.12
N ASN A 160 14.48 -19.72 15.35
CA ASN A 160 13.35 -19.68 14.42
C ASN A 160 13.09 -18.25 13.95
N GLU A 161 13.37 -17.95 12.69
CA GLU A 161 13.14 -16.62 12.09
C GLU A 161 11.67 -16.21 12.03
N HIS A 162 10.76 -17.18 12.09
CA HIS A 162 9.31 -16.91 12.05
C HIS A 162 8.70 -16.63 13.43
N ALA A 163 9.48 -16.76 14.51
CA ALA A 163 9.06 -16.35 15.82
C ALA A 163 9.08 -14.82 15.98
N TYR A 164 8.49 -14.33 17.06
CA TYR A 164 8.29 -12.91 17.31
C TYR A 164 9.01 -12.46 18.57
N PHE A 165 9.63 -11.27 18.52
CA PHE A 165 10.14 -10.58 19.69
C PHE A 165 8.97 -9.90 20.40
N LEU A 166 8.55 -10.46 21.54
CA LEU A 166 7.32 -10.08 22.24
C LEU A 166 7.56 -9.29 23.52
N ARG A 167 8.74 -9.43 24.13
CA ARG A 167 9.11 -8.84 25.42
C ARG A 167 10.56 -8.42 25.38
N GLY A 168 10.96 -7.61 26.37
CA GLY A 168 12.32 -7.11 26.50
C GLY A 168 12.58 -5.82 25.73
N LYS A 169 13.78 -5.33 25.87
CA LYS A 169 14.32 -4.12 25.22
C LYS A 169 15.50 -4.49 24.31
N VAL A 170 15.93 -3.53 23.49
CA VAL A 170 17.16 -3.67 22.72
C VAL A 170 18.31 -3.10 23.54
N VAL A 171 19.35 -3.92 23.79
CA VAL A 171 20.53 -3.57 24.57
C VAL A 171 21.77 -3.69 23.69
N VAL A 172 22.63 -2.66 23.70
CA VAL A 172 23.94 -2.71 23.05
C VAL A 172 25.00 -3.00 24.12
N ALA A 173 25.51 -4.22 24.13
CA ALA A 173 26.44 -4.73 25.15
C ALA A 173 27.89 -4.48 24.74
N THR A 174 28.43 -3.31 25.07
CA THR A 174 29.80 -2.88 24.69
C THR A 174 30.77 -2.78 25.89
N GLY A 175 30.32 -3.07 27.13
CA GLY A 175 31.09 -2.94 28.34
C GLY A 175 31.96 -4.15 28.69
N SER A 176 32.52 -4.18 29.93
CA SER A 176 33.05 -5.37 30.60
C SER A 176 31.89 -6.30 30.99
N ARG A 177 32.20 -7.57 31.31
CA ARG A 177 31.22 -8.56 31.71
C ARG A 177 30.32 -8.06 32.84
N ASP A 178 30.93 -7.48 33.90
CA ASP A 178 30.18 -6.99 35.06
C ASP A 178 29.15 -5.91 34.72
N VAL A 179 29.50 -5.01 33.79
CA VAL A 179 28.60 -3.95 33.31
C VAL A 179 27.49 -4.52 32.42
N ILE A 180 27.79 -5.55 31.66
CA ILE A 180 26.84 -6.20 30.74
C ILE A 180 25.82 -7.00 31.52
N GLU A 181 26.22 -7.75 32.55
CA GLU A 181 25.33 -8.49 33.47
C GLU A 181 24.30 -7.56 34.14
N GLU A 182 24.69 -6.35 34.52
CA GLU A 182 23.77 -5.36 35.12
C GLU A 182 22.78 -4.74 34.11
N CYS A 183 23.10 -4.78 32.81
CA CYS A 183 22.32 -4.13 31.76
C CYS A 183 21.31 -5.05 31.05
N ILE A 184 21.60 -6.34 30.99
CA ILE A 184 20.78 -7.34 30.31
C ILE A 184 19.72 -7.88 31.27
N GLU A 185 18.48 -7.93 30.79
CA GLU A 185 17.37 -8.58 31.46
C GLU A 185 16.87 -9.76 30.64
N SER A 186 16.17 -10.69 31.26
CA SER A 186 15.55 -11.82 30.56
C SER A 186 14.62 -11.32 29.46
N ASP A 187 14.60 -12.03 28.34
CA ASP A 187 13.86 -11.72 27.12
C ASP A 187 14.42 -10.54 26.29
N ASP A 188 15.54 -9.89 26.67
CA ASP A 188 16.13 -8.80 25.89
C ASP A 188 16.69 -9.27 24.54
N LEU A 189 16.72 -8.34 23.57
CA LEU A 189 17.50 -8.47 22.33
C LEU A 189 18.84 -7.79 22.55
N VAL A 190 19.94 -8.54 22.52
CA VAL A 190 21.28 -8.05 22.86
C VAL A 190 22.14 -7.95 21.61
N ILE A 191 22.68 -6.76 21.36
CA ILE A 191 23.65 -6.52 20.27
C ILE A 191 25.05 -6.59 20.86
N VAL A 192 25.85 -7.52 20.38
CA VAL A 192 27.20 -7.82 20.89
C VAL A 192 28.26 -7.68 19.79
N GLY A 193 29.50 -7.52 20.22
CA GLY A 193 30.69 -7.56 19.36
C GLY A 193 31.26 -8.97 19.18
N ASP A 194 32.58 -9.08 19.14
CA ASP A 194 33.36 -10.27 18.84
C ASP A 194 33.86 -11.06 20.06
N ARG A 195 33.49 -10.64 21.29
CA ARG A 195 33.97 -11.25 22.51
C ARG A 195 33.06 -12.40 22.97
N ASP A 196 33.62 -13.63 23.02
CA ASP A 196 32.90 -14.82 23.49
C ASP A 196 32.34 -14.69 24.91
N GLU A 197 33.05 -13.97 25.79
CA GLU A 197 32.54 -13.69 27.17
C GLU A 197 31.22 -12.94 27.17
N THR A 198 31.05 -12.00 26.26
CA THR A 198 29.79 -11.24 26.09
C THR A 198 28.68 -12.12 25.52
N HIS A 199 29.02 -13.01 24.62
CA HIS A 199 28.05 -13.97 24.05
C HIS A 199 27.53 -14.91 25.14
N ILE A 200 28.45 -15.46 25.96
CA ILE A 200 28.10 -16.36 27.07
C ILE A 200 27.22 -15.62 28.08
N CYS A 201 27.59 -14.39 28.47
CA CYS A 201 26.83 -13.58 29.40
C CYS A 201 25.39 -13.35 28.91
N ALA A 202 25.19 -12.97 27.62
CA ALA A 202 23.85 -12.79 27.05
C ALA A 202 22.99 -14.05 27.10
N LEU A 203 23.60 -15.25 26.97
CA LEU A 203 22.90 -16.53 27.10
C LEU A 203 22.58 -16.86 28.55
N GLU A 204 23.50 -16.58 29.49
CA GLU A 204 23.31 -16.81 30.93
C GLU A 204 22.17 -15.94 31.51
N GLU A 205 22.02 -14.69 30.99
CA GLU A 205 20.94 -13.78 31.36
C GLU A 205 19.62 -14.05 30.61
N ASN A 206 19.53 -15.15 29.85
CA ASN A 206 18.33 -15.55 29.10
C ASN A 206 17.84 -14.50 28.08
N ALA A 207 18.76 -13.88 27.35
CA ALA A 207 18.39 -13.01 26.22
C ALA A 207 17.59 -13.80 25.18
N SER A 208 16.50 -13.23 24.68
CA SER A 208 15.65 -13.86 23.67
C SER A 208 16.26 -13.86 22.27
N CYS A 209 17.19 -12.95 22.03
CA CYS A 209 17.89 -12.83 20.75
C CYS A 209 19.27 -12.18 20.96
N MET A 210 20.27 -12.73 20.30
CA MET A 210 21.62 -12.17 20.27
C MET A 210 22.01 -11.81 18.84
N VAL A 211 22.37 -10.57 18.60
CA VAL A 211 22.86 -10.07 17.33
C VAL A 211 24.37 -9.85 17.42
N VAL A 212 25.14 -10.70 16.74
CA VAL A 212 26.59 -10.59 16.70
C VAL A 212 27.00 -9.68 15.53
N THR A 213 27.73 -8.62 15.80
CA THR A 213 28.16 -7.63 14.81
C THR A 213 29.55 -7.92 14.25
N GLY A 214 29.91 -7.25 13.13
CA GLY A 214 31.24 -7.33 12.56
C GLY A 214 31.54 -8.57 11.73
N GLY A 215 30.57 -9.46 11.49
CA GLY A 215 30.76 -10.69 10.72
C GLY A 215 31.66 -11.70 11.42
N THR A 216 31.78 -11.63 12.73
CA THR A 216 32.62 -12.48 13.56
C THR A 216 32.06 -13.90 13.63
N GLN A 217 32.96 -14.89 13.65
CA GLN A 217 32.55 -16.29 13.87
C GLN A 217 32.13 -16.49 15.32
N VAL A 218 30.99 -17.09 15.53
CA VAL A 218 30.50 -17.47 16.85
C VAL A 218 31.05 -18.83 17.21
N SER A 219 31.53 -18.99 18.43
CA SER A 219 32.12 -20.25 18.87
C SER A 219 31.08 -21.38 18.95
N ALA A 220 31.54 -22.63 18.69
CA ALA A 220 30.65 -23.80 18.76
C ALA A 220 30.00 -23.95 20.15
N GLN A 221 30.70 -23.58 21.21
CA GLN A 221 30.19 -23.61 22.58
C GLN A 221 28.96 -22.68 22.79
N VAL A 222 28.94 -21.51 22.11
CA VAL A 222 27.81 -20.57 22.17
C VAL A 222 26.63 -21.11 21.35
N LEU A 223 26.88 -21.68 20.18
CA LEU A 223 25.83 -22.25 19.32
C LEU A 223 25.14 -23.48 19.97
N GLU A 224 25.90 -24.33 20.67
CA GLU A 224 25.37 -25.53 21.35
C GLU A 224 24.48 -25.20 22.56
N ARG A 225 24.65 -24.05 23.20
CA ARG A 225 23.82 -23.61 24.34
C ARG A 225 22.46 -23.04 23.95
N GLN A 226 22.19 -22.82 22.67
CA GLN A 226 20.94 -22.27 22.14
C GLN A 226 19.91 -23.32 21.71
N ILE A 227 20.18 -24.63 21.89
CA ILE A 227 19.28 -25.72 21.50
C ILE A 227 18.41 -26.17 22.68
#